data_3b6a35a1a574f7982dc824b5b8b803e4
#
_entry.id   3b6a35a1a574f7982dc824b5b8b803e4
#
_cell.length_a   1.000
_cell.length_b   1.000
_cell.length_c   1.000
_cell.angle_alpha   90.00
_cell.angle_beta   90.00
_cell.angle_gamma   90.00
#
_symmetry.space_group_name_H-M   'P 1'
#
loop_
_entity.id
_entity.type
_entity.pdbx_description
1 polymer ?
#
loop_
_entity_poly.entity_id
_entity_poly.type
_entity_poly.pdbx_seq_one_letter_code
_entity_poly.pdbx_strand_id
1 'polypeptide(L)'
;LLMLPLSMQAGEKWLQGYKKVLVIGAHPDDPESMCAGTMLKLKAMGAEVVAVYLTSGEAGIVGKTHEQARTIRQAEARKACEVLGVRAVFLTQTDGNAEVNKERYAEMKALIEAEQPDMVITHWPIDSHRDHRVCSILVYDAWRMTGRGFDLYYSEVMTGMQTQNFTPTLWVDITDYRDKKIEAYLCHESQEIDGVIKEYHDTMERMRGMECQAKYAEAFVQQLWK
;
A
#
# COMPACT_ATOMS: atom_id res chain seq x y z
N LEU A 1 22.56 -6.17 -29.55
CA LEU A 1 22.34 -6.93 -28.28
C LEU A 1 22.64 -5.98 -27.12
N LEU A 2 21.62 -5.25 -26.65
CA LEU A 2 21.75 -4.45 -25.44
C LEU A 2 21.81 -5.43 -24.27
N MET A 3 22.97 -5.58 -23.65
CA MET A 3 23.09 -6.23 -22.34
C MET A 3 22.38 -5.35 -21.32
N LEU A 4 21.26 -5.79 -20.79
CA LEU A 4 20.71 -5.22 -19.57
C LEU A 4 21.76 -5.38 -18.48
N PRO A 5 22.04 -4.33 -17.68
CA PRO A 5 23.04 -4.43 -16.62
C PRO A 5 22.61 -5.49 -15.60
N LEU A 6 23.50 -6.41 -15.29
CA LEU A 6 23.31 -7.52 -14.33
C LEU A 6 22.83 -7.05 -12.93
N SER A 7 23.01 -5.77 -12.60
CA SER A 7 22.57 -5.16 -11.32
C SER A 7 21.06 -5.02 -11.21
N MET A 8 20.31 -4.82 -12.31
CA MET A 8 18.85 -4.67 -12.26
C MET A 8 18.14 -6.00 -11.96
N GLN A 9 18.66 -7.13 -12.43
CA GLN A 9 18.06 -8.44 -12.11
C GLN A 9 18.31 -8.91 -10.67
N ALA A 10 19.34 -8.41 -10.00
CA ALA A 10 19.62 -8.77 -8.61
C ALA A 10 18.72 -8.02 -7.61
N GLY A 11 18.27 -6.80 -7.96
CA GLY A 11 17.53 -5.90 -7.06
C GLY A 11 16.10 -6.33 -6.73
N GLU A 12 15.45 -7.13 -7.58
CA GLU A 12 14.02 -7.48 -7.42
C GLU A 12 13.76 -8.97 -7.18
N LYS A 13 14.80 -9.76 -6.93
CA LYS A 13 14.65 -11.19 -6.60
C LYS A 13 13.78 -11.44 -5.37
N TRP A 14 13.70 -10.46 -4.47
CA TRP A 14 12.87 -10.52 -3.27
C TRP A 14 11.37 -10.53 -3.56
N LEU A 15 10.92 -10.09 -4.75
CA LEU A 15 9.51 -10.17 -5.18
C LEU A 15 9.08 -11.55 -5.69
N GLN A 16 10.01 -12.47 -5.88
CA GLN A 16 9.72 -13.76 -6.52
C GLN A 16 9.15 -14.78 -5.54
N GLY A 17 8.22 -15.60 -6.03
CA GLY A 17 7.71 -16.78 -5.31
C GLY A 17 6.50 -16.54 -4.44
N TYR A 18 6.05 -15.29 -4.25
CA TYR A 18 4.83 -14.99 -3.53
C TYR A 18 3.60 -15.41 -4.34
N LYS A 19 2.67 -16.07 -3.67
CA LYS A 19 1.40 -16.52 -4.25
C LYS A 19 0.24 -15.64 -3.84
N LYS A 20 0.28 -15.11 -2.60
CA LYS A 20 -0.76 -14.25 -2.06
C LYS A 20 -0.17 -13.07 -1.29
N VAL A 21 -0.55 -11.88 -1.72
CA VAL A 21 -0.04 -10.62 -1.18
C VAL A 21 -1.20 -9.76 -0.68
N LEU A 22 -1.11 -9.26 0.55
CA LEU A 22 -2.00 -8.23 1.05
C LEU A 22 -1.28 -6.88 1.04
N VAL A 23 -1.95 -5.86 0.54
CA VAL A 23 -1.54 -4.46 0.72
C VAL A 23 -2.55 -3.80 1.63
N ILE A 24 -2.13 -3.48 2.85
CA ILE A 24 -3.01 -3.01 3.92
C ILE A 24 -2.75 -1.53 4.18
N GLY A 25 -3.66 -0.67 3.71
CA GLY A 25 -3.67 0.76 3.96
C GLY A 25 -4.73 1.17 4.98
N ALA A 26 -4.63 2.38 5.49
CA ALA A 26 -5.60 2.93 6.44
C ALA A 26 -6.89 3.38 5.74
N HIS A 27 -6.77 4.02 4.57
CA HIS A 27 -7.89 4.61 3.84
C HIS A 27 -7.99 4.10 2.41
N PRO A 28 -9.18 4.21 1.77
CA PRO A 28 -9.33 4.06 0.32
C PRO A 28 -8.47 5.12 -0.39
N ASP A 29 -7.43 4.70 -1.09
CA ASP A 29 -6.37 5.38 -1.81
C ASP A 29 -4.94 5.03 -1.34
N ASP A 30 -4.75 4.65 -0.09
CA ASP A 30 -3.42 4.33 0.45
C ASP A 30 -2.73 3.15 -0.27
N PRO A 31 -3.38 1.99 -0.51
CA PRO A 31 -2.72 0.90 -1.24
C PRO A 31 -2.26 1.31 -2.63
N GLU A 32 -3.08 2.13 -3.32
CA GLU A 32 -2.78 2.64 -4.65
C GLU A 32 -1.61 3.64 -4.61
N SER A 33 -1.62 4.52 -3.64
CA SER A 33 -0.56 5.48 -3.37
C SER A 33 0.76 4.79 -3.06
N MET A 34 0.76 3.90 -2.07
CA MET A 34 1.96 3.22 -1.58
C MET A 34 2.64 2.38 -2.65
N CYS A 35 1.89 1.52 -3.36
CA CYS A 35 2.55 0.49 -4.15
C CYS A 35 1.72 -0.14 -5.28
N ALA A 36 0.82 0.61 -5.94
CA ALA A 36 0.03 0.02 -7.04
C ALA A 36 0.89 -0.48 -8.21
N GLY A 37 2.04 0.13 -8.49
CA GLY A 37 3.00 -0.38 -9.47
C GLY A 37 3.56 -1.75 -9.09
N THR A 38 3.95 -1.91 -7.84
CA THR A 38 4.39 -3.20 -7.27
C THR A 38 3.25 -4.23 -7.26
N MET A 39 2.01 -3.82 -6.93
CA MET A 39 0.83 -4.70 -7.00
C MET A 39 0.64 -5.26 -8.41
N LEU A 40 0.73 -4.41 -9.44
CA LEU A 40 0.64 -4.82 -10.84
C LEU A 40 1.77 -5.78 -11.23
N LYS A 41 2.98 -5.51 -10.78
CA LYS A 41 4.15 -6.36 -11.04
C LYS A 41 4.02 -7.73 -10.38
N LEU A 42 3.62 -7.80 -9.13
CA LEU A 42 3.34 -9.05 -8.41
C LEU A 42 2.24 -9.87 -9.10
N LYS A 43 1.18 -9.21 -9.56
CA LYS A 43 0.15 -9.87 -10.39
C LYS A 43 0.70 -10.43 -11.68
N ALA A 44 1.52 -9.67 -12.41
CA ALA A 44 2.15 -10.15 -13.64
C ALA A 44 3.06 -11.36 -13.38
N MET A 45 3.59 -11.50 -12.16
CA MET A 45 4.36 -12.66 -11.69
C MET A 45 3.48 -13.81 -11.21
N GLY A 46 2.15 -13.67 -11.23
CA GLY A 46 1.18 -14.73 -10.90
C GLY A 46 0.65 -14.72 -9.47
N ALA A 47 0.95 -13.71 -8.66
CA ALA A 47 0.40 -13.58 -7.32
C ALA A 47 -1.07 -13.13 -7.31
N GLU A 48 -1.87 -13.67 -6.40
CA GLU A 48 -3.13 -13.06 -5.98
C GLU A 48 -2.80 -11.84 -5.11
N VAL A 49 -3.30 -10.66 -5.48
CA VAL A 49 -3.10 -9.43 -4.73
C VAL A 49 -4.43 -8.91 -4.19
N VAL A 50 -4.44 -8.51 -2.93
CA VAL A 50 -5.62 -8.00 -2.23
C VAL A 50 -5.28 -6.64 -1.64
N ALA A 51 -6.06 -5.62 -2.01
CA ALA A 51 -6.02 -4.31 -1.35
C ALA A 51 -6.96 -4.34 -0.14
N VAL A 52 -6.44 -4.00 1.03
CA VAL A 52 -7.19 -3.96 2.29
C VAL A 52 -7.18 -2.54 2.83
N TYR A 53 -8.35 -2.06 3.20
CA TYR A 53 -8.56 -0.74 3.75
C TYR A 53 -9.03 -0.87 5.21
N LEU A 54 -8.27 -0.30 6.15
CA LEU A 54 -8.57 -0.36 7.58
C LEU A 54 -9.87 0.35 7.91
N THR A 55 -10.13 1.48 7.24
CA THR A 55 -11.36 2.27 7.32
C THR A 55 -12.04 2.35 5.95
N SER A 56 -13.18 2.99 5.90
CA SER A 56 -13.86 3.29 4.62
C SER A 56 -13.68 4.73 4.15
N GLY A 57 -12.78 5.50 4.80
CA GLY A 57 -12.54 6.90 4.46
C GLY A 57 -13.74 7.81 4.69
N GLU A 58 -14.61 7.46 5.63
CA GLU A 58 -15.91 8.11 5.83
C GLU A 58 -15.84 9.54 6.36
N ALA A 59 -14.70 9.97 6.91
CA ALA A 59 -14.48 11.36 7.31
C ALA A 59 -13.82 12.21 6.21
N GLY A 60 -13.41 11.60 5.10
CA GLY A 60 -12.55 12.22 4.07
C GLY A 60 -13.28 13.09 3.03
N ILE A 61 -14.60 13.35 3.12
CA ILE A 61 -15.32 14.21 2.16
C ILE A 61 -16.06 15.30 2.87
N VAL A 62 -15.57 16.55 2.72
CA VAL A 62 -16.20 17.74 3.31
C VAL A 62 -17.64 17.92 2.84
N GLY A 63 -18.57 18.16 3.78
CA GLY A 63 -19.98 18.40 3.48
C GLY A 63 -20.82 17.14 3.21
N LYS A 64 -20.25 15.94 3.34
CA LYS A 64 -20.98 14.68 3.29
C LYS A 64 -21.16 14.10 4.69
N THR A 65 -22.23 13.31 4.88
CA THR A 65 -22.34 12.44 6.06
C THR A 65 -21.34 11.29 5.96
N HIS A 66 -20.97 10.69 7.09
CA HIS A 66 -20.08 9.52 7.10
C HIS A 66 -20.61 8.38 6.21
N GLU A 67 -21.91 8.15 6.20
CA GLU A 67 -22.52 7.12 5.36
C GLU A 67 -22.39 7.43 3.85
N GLN A 68 -22.61 8.70 3.46
CA GLN A 68 -22.45 9.14 2.09
C GLN A 68 -20.97 9.05 1.65
N ALA A 69 -20.05 9.53 2.47
CA ALA A 69 -18.62 9.48 2.18
C ALA A 69 -18.13 8.02 2.10
N ARG A 70 -18.53 7.15 3.01
CA ARG A 70 -18.25 5.71 2.96
C ARG A 70 -18.69 5.07 1.65
N THR A 71 -19.93 5.34 1.22
CA THR A 71 -20.49 4.80 -0.02
C THR A 71 -19.66 5.24 -1.24
N ILE A 72 -19.32 6.52 -1.32
CA ILE A 72 -18.53 7.09 -2.40
C ILE A 72 -17.12 6.48 -2.40
N ARG A 73 -16.39 6.57 -1.29
CA ARG A 73 -15.00 6.13 -1.21
C ARG A 73 -14.82 4.63 -1.39
N GLN A 74 -15.75 3.82 -0.89
CA GLN A 74 -15.74 2.38 -1.19
C GLN A 74 -15.99 2.07 -2.67
N ALA A 75 -16.85 2.83 -3.34
CA ALA A 75 -17.09 2.66 -4.78
C ALA A 75 -15.84 3.04 -5.60
N GLU A 76 -15.18 4.14 -5.24
CA GLU A 76 -13.92 4.59 -5.85
C GLU A 76 -12.80 3.55 -5.67
N ALA A 77 -12.61 3.02 -4.45
CA ALA A 77 -11.63 1.99 -4.18
C ALA A 77 -11.90 0.69 -4.95
N ARG A 78 -13.17 0.28 -5.07
CA ARG A 78 -13.52 -0.89 -5.90
C ARG A 78 -13.19 -0.66 -7.37
N LYS A 79 -13.47 0.54 -7.90
CA LYS A 79 -13.12 0.94 -9.27
C LYS A 79 -11.60 0.92 -9.49
N ALA A 80 -10.82 1.44 -8.53
CA ALA A 80 -9.36 1.37 -8.56
C ALA A 80 -8.86 -0.07 -8.56
N CYS A 81 -9.41 -0.91 -7.69
CA CYS A 81 -9.11 -2.34 -7.65
C CYS A 81 -9.46 -3.07 -8.96
N GLU A 82 -10.57 -2.71 -9.62
CA GLU A 82 -10.92 -3.24 -10.95
C GLU A 82 -9.86 -2.86 -12.00
N VAL A 83 -9.40 -1.61 -12.01
CA VAL A 83 -8.32 -1.15 -12.88
C VAL A 83 -7.04 -1.95 -12.65
N LEU A 84 -6.67 -2.20 -11.40
CA LEU A 84 -5.50 -3.01 -11.02
C LEU A 84 -5.74 -4.52 -11.22
N GLY A 85 -7.00 -4.94 -11.31
CA GLY A 85 -7.42 -6.35 -11.33
C GLY A 85 -7.13 -7.05 -10.01
N VAL A 86 -7.29 -6.40 -8.88
CA VAL A 86 -7.11 -6.92 -7.52
C VAL A 86 -8.42 -6.93 -6.76
N ARG A 87 -8.47 -7.61 -5.62
CA ARG A 87 -9.65 -7.68 -4.76
C ARG A 87 -9.59 -6.63 -3.66
N ALA A 88 -10.71 -5.93 -3.43
CA ALA A 88 -10.87 -4.99 -2.34
C ALA A 88 -11.46 -5.65 -1.09
N VAL A 89 -10.90 -5.36 0.09
CA VAL A 89 -11.42 -5.75 1.40
C VAL A 89 -11.48 -4.52 2.30
N PHE A 90 -12.59 -4.31 2.99
CA PHE A 90 -12.77 -3.22 3.94
C PHE A 90 -12.92 -3.79 5.35
N LEU A 91 -12.12 -3.29 6.29
CA LEU A 91 -12.28 -3.55 7.71
C LEU A 91 -13.25 -2.56 8.35
N THR A 92 -13.37 -2.60 9.68
CA THR A 92 -14.48 -1.94 10.38
C THR A 92 -14.06 -0.74 11.21
N GLN A 93 -12.83 -0.25 11.09
CA GLN A 93 -12.37 0.93 11.81
C GLN A 93 -12.99 2.21 11.25
N THR A 94 -13.07 3.23 12.09
CA THR A 94 -13.61 4.54 11.73
C THR A 94 -12.49 5.49 11.31
N ASP A 95 -12.62 6.10 10.14
CA ASP A 95 -11.69 7.09 9.61
C ASP A 95 -11.54 8.28 10.55
N GLY A 96 -10.30 8.71 10.77
CA GLY A 96 -9.94 9.76 11.71
C GLY A 96 -10.02 9.34 13.18
N ASN A 97 -10.48 8.12 13.48
CA ASN A 97 -10.60 7.59 14.83
C ASN A 97 -10.20 6.11 14.95
N ALA A 98 -9.22 5.69 14.14
CA ALA A 98 -8.69 4.34 14.25
C ALA A 98 -8.05 4.10 15.63
N GLU A 99 -8.26 2.91 16.18
CA GLU A 99 -7.89 2.53 17.54
C GLU A 99 -7.01 1.28 17.58
N VAL A 100 -6.18 1.21 18.61
CA VAL A 100 -5.42 0.02 18.99
C VAL A 100 -6.03 -0.53 20.28
N ASN A 101 -6.75 -1.62 20.16
CA ASN A 101 -7.37 -2.30 21.29
C ASN A 101 -7.52 -3.81 21.00
N LYS A 102 -8.01 -4.58 21.99
CA LYS A 102 -8.12 -6.03 21.90
C LYS A 102 -8.98 -6.50 20.72
N GLU A 103 -10.04 -5.79 20.42
CA GLU A 103 -10.97 -6.13 19.32
C GLU A 103 -10.30 -5.89 17.97
N ARG A 104 -9.57 -4.79 17.83
CA ARG A 104 -8.86 -4.43 16.59
C ARG A 104 -7.68 -5.35 16.31
N TYR A 105 -6.97 -5.79 17.33
CA TYR A 105 -5.99 -6.86 17.18
C TYR A 105 -6.63 -8.16 16.71
N ALA A 106 -7.77 -8.54 17.27
CA ALA A 106 -8.49 -9.75 16.87
C ALA A 106 -8.99 -9.66 15.42
N GLU A 107 -9.51 -8.51 15.00
CA GLU A 107 -9.95 -8.26 13.61
C GLU A 107 -8.80 -8.43 12.62
N MET A 108 -7.67 -7.75 12.86
CA MET A 108 -6.50 -7.83 11.97
C MET A 108 -5.92 -9.26 11.93
N LYS A 109 -5.81 -9.90 13.09
CA LYS A 109 -5.36 -11.30 13.17
C LYS A 109 -6.28 -12.23 12.39
N ALA A 110 -7.60 -12.07 12.53
CA ALA A 110 -8.59 -12.88 11.81
C ALA A 110 -8.50 -12.69 10.28
N LEU A 111 -8.25 -11.47 9.81
CA LEU A 111 -7.97 -11.19 8.39
C LEU A 111 -6.75 -11.99 7.91
N ILE A 112 -5.63 -11.90 8.62
CA ILE A 112 -4.39 -12.61 8.26
C ILE A 112 -4.60 -14.13 8.25
N GLU A 113 -5.30 -14.67 9.25
CA GLU A 113 -5.59 -16.10 9.34
C GLU A 113 -6.54 -16.59 8.25
N ALA A 114 -7.50 -15.77 7.82
CA ALA A 114 -8.42 -16.11 6.74
C ALA A 114 -7.74 -16.03 5.37
N GLU A 115 -6.92 -15.02 5.15
CA GLU A 115 -6.28 -14.77 3.86
C GLU A 115 -5.00 -15.60 3.67
N GLN A 116 -4.29 -15.96 4.74
CA GLN A 116 -3.02 -16.72 4.71
C GLN A 116 -2.01 -16.17 3.69
N PRO A 117 -1.61 -14.89 3.79
CA PRO A 117 -0.69 -14.28 2.84
C PRO A 117 0.75 -14.82 3.00
N ASP A 118 1.50 -14.81 1.89
CA ASP A 118 2.95 -15.01 1.90
C ASP A 118 3.70 -13.69 2.16
N MET A 119 3.07 -12.56 1.77
CA MET A 119 3.61 -11.21 1.91
C MET A 119 2.51 -10.24 2.36
N VAL A 120 2.89 -9.30 3.23
CA VAL A 120 2.06 -8.14 3.56
C VAL A 120 2.87 -6.88 3.40
N ILE A 121 2.29 -5.87 2.74
CA ILE A 121 2.83 -4.52 2.64
C ILE A 121 1.89 -3.59 3.42
N THR A 122 2.43 -2.68 4.24
CA THR A 122 1.65 -1.72 5.01
C THR A 122 2.40 -0.40 5.19
N HIS A 123 1.80 0.55 5.90
CA HIS A 123 2.40 1.85 6.20
C HIS A 123 3.68 1.73 7.01
N TRP A 124 4.63 2.64 6.72
CA TRP A 124 5.75 2.91 7.60
C TRP A 124 5.25 3.42 8.98
N PRO A 125 5.83 2.97 10.11
CA PRO A 125 5.29 3.27 11.43
C PRO A 125 5.45 4.73 11.89
N ILE A 126 6.26 5.53 11.20
CA ILE A 126 6.44 6.97 11.51
C ILE A 126 5.78 7.79 10.40
N ASP A 127 4.60 8.29 10.69
CA ASP A 127 3.77 9.04 9.75
C ASP A 127 3.03 10.16 10.48
N SER A 128 2.72 11.26 9.82
CA SER A 128 1.93 12.35 10.40
C SER A 128 0.47 11.94 10.61
N HIS A 129 -0.07 11.06 9.75
CA HIS A 129 -1.43 10.58 9.88
C HIS A 129 -1.56 9.51 10.96
N ARG A 130 -2.44 9.76 11.95
CA ARG A 130 -2.63 8.84 13.08
C ARG A 130 -3.07 7.44 12.63
N ASP A 131 -4.02 7.35 11.72
CA ASP A 131 -4.59 6.07 11.28
C ASP A 131 -3.56 5.23 10.51
N HIS A 132 -2.60 5.84 9.79
CA HIS A 132 -1.47 5.13 9.17
C HIS A 132 -0.61 4.44 10.23
N ARG A 133 -0.30 5.15 11.33
CA ARG A 133 0.46 4.57 12.45
C ARG A 133 -0.31 3.45 13.13
N VAL A 134 -1.62 3.61 13.33
CA VAL A 134 -2.49 2.56 13.89
C VAL A 134 -2.52 1.34 12.98
N CYS A 135 -2.69 1.54 11.67
CA CYS A 135 -2.65 0.45 10.68
C CYS A 135 -1.33 -0.32 10.76
N SER A 136 -0.21 0.39 10.76
CA SER A 136 1.13 -0.20 10.88
C SER A 136 1.30 -1.04 12.15
N ILE A 137 0.86 -0.53 13.33
CA ILE A 137 0.93 -1.25 14.61
C ILE A 137 0.09 -2.52 14.57
N LEU A 138 -1.15 -2.45 14.09
CA LEU A 138 -2.05 -3.60 14.03
C LEU A 138 -1.51 -4.70 13.13
N VAL A 139 -0.95 -4.35 11.97
CA VAL A 139 -0.33 -5.31 11.05
C VAL A 139 0.93 -5.93 11.65
N TYR A 140 1.79 -5.13 12.29
CA TYR A 140 3.00 -5.63 12.95
C TYR A 140 2.67 -6.62 14.06
N ASP A 141 1.69 -6.29 14.91
CA ASP A 141 1.30 -7.19 16.00
C ASP A 141 0.58 -8.45 15.48
N ALA A 142 -0.25 -8.35 14.44
CA ALA A 142 -0.83 -9.51 13.76
C ALA A 142 0.26 -10.43 13.19
N TRP A 143 1.31 -9.88 12.56
CA TRP A 143 2.49 -10.63 12.11
C TRP A 143 3.14 -11.42 13.25
N ARG A 144 3.32 -10.79 14.43
CA ARG A 144 3.84 -11.47 15.61
C ARG A 144 2.91 -12.55 16.15
N MET A 145 1.61 -12.24 16.24
CA MET A 145 0.57 -13.12 16.80
C MET A 145 0.32 -14.37 15.95
N THR A 146 0.56 -14.28 14.63
CA THR A 146 0.43 -15.40 13.68
C THR A 146 1.76 -16.15 13.46
N GLY A 147 2.74 -15.95 14.35
CA GLY A 147 4.01 -16.69 14.31
C GLY A 147 4.98 -16.22 13.24
N ARG A 148 4.78 -15.00 12.68
CA ARG A 148 5.59 -14.44 11.58
C ARG A 148 5.57 -15.31 10.32
N GLY A 149 4.39 -15.78 9.98
CA GLY A 149 4.19 -16.73 8.88
C GLY A 149 4.24 -16.13 7.48
N PHE A 150 4.48 -14.80 7.35
CA PHE A 150 4.59 -14.07 6.09
C PHE A 150 5.72 -13.04 6.15
N ASP A 151 6.22 -12.62 5.00
CA ASP A 151 7.16 -11.50 4.91
C ASP A 151 6.42 -10.17 5.05
N LEU A 152 6.86 -9.33 5.98
CA LEU A 152 6.28 -8.01 6.24
C LEU A 152 7.16 -6.91 5.66
N TYR A 153 6.54 -6.02 4.88
CA TYR A 153 7.18 -4.86 4.28
C TYR A 153 6.42 -3.58 4.64
N TYR A 154 7.19 -2.52 4.82
CA TYR A 154 6.67 -1.17 4.98
C TYR A 154 6.92 -0.35 3.73
N SER A 155 5.95 0.46 3.35
CA SER A 155 6.08 1.43 2.26
C SER A 155 5.70 2.84 2.72
N GLU A 156 6.06 3.81 1.92
CA GLU A 156 5.77 5.23 2.16
C GLU A 156 4.49 5.65 1.41
N VAL A 157 3.83 6.64 1.96
CA VAL A 157 2.80 7.37 1.25
C VAL A 157 3.34 8.76 0.88
N MET A 158 3.29 9.77 0.98
CA MET A 158 3.94 11.03 0.59
C MET A 158 5.12 11.36 1.53
N THR A 159 6.31 10.85 1.20
CA THR A 159 7.52 11.13 1.97
C THR A 159 7.80 12.64 2.09
N GLY A 160 8.13 13.06 3.31
CA GLY A 160 8.39 14.45 3.68
C GLY A 160 7.13 15.24 4.04
N MET A 161 5.96 14.85 3.57
CA MET A 161 4.68 15.44 3.96
C MET A 161 3.97 14.57 5.01
N GLN A 162 3.69 13.30 4.69
CA GLN A 162 3.05 12.35 5.61
C GLN A 162 4.06 11.40 6.22
N THR A 163 4.67 10.54 5.40
CA THR A 163 5.67 9.58 5.88
C THR A 163 6.96 10.30 6.26
N GLN A 164 7.48 10.01 7.44
CA GLN A 164 8.64 10.69 8.02
C GLN A 164 9.78 9.71 8.30
N ASN A 165 11.02 10.17 8.14
CA ASN A 165 12.24 9.37 8.42
C ASN A 165 12.27 8.01 7.72
N PHE A 166 11.67 7.90 6.55
CA PHE A 166 11.67 6.69 5.76
C PHE A 166 13.01 6.53 5.04
N THR A 167 13.70 5.46 5.34
CA THR A 167 14.97 5.11 4.71
C THR A 167 14.82 3.73 4.06
N PRO A 168 14.48 3.69 2.77
CA PRO A 168 14.24 2.43 2.08
C PRO A 168 15.51 1.60 1.93
N THR A 169 15.32 0.29 1.88
CA THR A 169 16.40 -0.68 1.63
C THR A 169 16.12 -1.55 0.40
N LEU A 170 14.93 -1.45 -0.15
CA LEU A 170 14.46 -2.20 -1.32
C LEU A 170 13.68 -1.27 -2.25
N TRP A 171 13.83 -1.48 -3.55
CA TRP A 171 13.12 -0.72 -4.57
C TRP A 171 12.51 -1.66 -5.60
N VAL A 172 11.42 -1.20 -6.22
CA VAL A 172 10.76 -1.86 -7.34
C VAL A 172 10.66 -0.87 -8.48
N ASP A 173 11.27 -1.18 -9.62
CA ASP A 173 11.08 -0.43 -10.84
C ASP A 173 9.64 -0.59 -11.33
N ILE A 174 8.89 0.51 -11.32
CA ILE A 174 7.49 0.57 -11.76
C ILE A 174 7.34 1.31 -13.09
N THR A 175 8.41 1.55 -13.81
CA THR A 175 8.40 2.37 -15.03
C THR A 175 7.32 1.91 -16.02
N ASP A 176 7.22 0.61 -16.27
CA ASP A 176 6.25 0.02 -17.20
C ASP A 176 4.82 -0.07 -16.63
N TYR A 177 4.64 0.11 -15.31
CA TYR A 177 3.36 0.00 -14.62
C TYR A 177 2.81 1.35 -14.15
N ARG A 178 3.63 2.41 -14.25
CA ARG A 178 3.29 3.71 -13.66
C ARG A 178 2.01 4.31 -14.23
N ASP A 179 1.81 4.26 -15.53
CA ASP A 179 0.61 4.82 -16.15
C ASP A 179 -0.66 4.11 -15.64
N LYS A 180 -0.59 2.80 -15.44
CA LYS A 180 -1.69 2.02 -14.90
C LYS A 180 -1.92 2.28 -13.40
N LYS A 181 -0.85 2.50 -12.62
CA LYS A 181 -0.93 2.99 -11.25
C LYS A 181 -1.68 4.31 -11.18
N ILE A 182 -1.31 5.28 -12.02
CA ILE A 182 -1.96 6.60 -12.06
C ILE A 182 -3.44 6.47 -12.44
N GLU A 183 -3.78 5.65 -13.44
CA GLU A 183 -5.18 5.37 -13.82
C GLU A 183 -6.00 4.86 -12.62
N ALA A 184 -5.46 3.92 -11.86
CA ALA A 184 -6.12 3.38 -10.67
C ALA A 184 -6.25 4.43 -9.56
N TYR A 185 -5.19 5.18 -9.29
CA TYR A 185 -5.19 6.18 -8.24
C TYR A 185 -6.16 7.33 -8.54
N LEU A 186 -6.30 7.75 -9.80
CA LEU A 186 -7.28 8.75 -10.24
C LEU A 186 -8.74 8.31 -10.08
N CYS A 187 -9.01 7.03 -9.81
CA CYS A 187 -10.37 6.58 -9.50
C CYS A 187 -10.91 7.14 -8.17
N HIS A 188 -10.03 7.62 -7.28
CA HIS A 188 -10.40 8.30 -6.03
C HIS A 188 -10.75 9.77 -6.27
N GLU A 189 -11.75 10.00 -7.10
CA GLU A 189 -12.17 11.32 -7.61
C GLU A 189 -12.52 12.31 -6.48
N SER A 190 -13.09 11.79 -5.36
CA SER A 190 -13.45 12.61 -4.20
C SER A 190 -12.27 13.19 -3.42
N GLN A 191 -11.02 12.76 -3.73
CA GLN A 191 -9.80 13.14 -3.01
C GLN A 191 -8.90 14.10 -3.78
N GLU A 192 -9.34 14.63 -4.92
CA GLU A 192 -8.56 15.57 -5.77
C GLU A 192 -7.15 15.07 -6.13
N ILE A 193 -7.03 13.76 -6.37
CA ILE A 193 -5.76 13.03 -6.55
C ILE A 193 -4.86 13.59 -7.65
N ASP A 194 -5.41 14.19 -8.71
CA ASP A 194 -4.59 14.75 -9.81
C ASP A 194 -3.57 15.81 -9.30
N GLY A 195 -3.98 16.64 -8.35
CA GLY A 195 -3.09 17.60 -7.68
C GLY A 195 -2.02 16.89 -6.85
N VAL A 196 -2.41 15.89 -6.07
CA VAL A 196 -1.51 15.09 -5.21
C VAL A 196 -0.47 14.35 -6.04
N ILE A 197 -0.85 13.77 -7.18
CA ILE A 197 0.09 13.11 -8.09
C ILE A 197 1.14 14.08 -8.59
N LYS A 198 0.74 15.23 -9.08
CA LYS A 198 1.65 16.24 -9.67
C LYS A 198 2.59 16.83 -8.64
N GLU A 199 2.09 17.12 -7.45
CA GLU A 199 2.87 17.81 -6.42
C GLU A 199 3.82 16.86 -5.66
N TYR A 200 3.39 15.64 -5.35
CA TYR A 200 4.11 14.73 -4.46
C TYR A 200 4.57 13.45 -5.15
N HIS A 201 3.66 12.67 -5.74
CA HIS A 201 3.97 11.32 -6.21
C HIS A 201 4.94 11.30 -7.39
N ASP A 202 4.80 12.20 -8.38
CA ASP A 202 5.73 12.24 -9.52
C ASP A 202 7.17 12.50 -9.04
N THR A 203 7.34 13.43 -8.11
CA THR A 203 8.67 13.75 -7.55
C THR A 203 9.21 12.59 -6.72
N MET A 204 8.40 12.01 -5.83
CA MET A 204 8.81 10.91 -4.97
C MET A 204 9.21 9.68 -5.80
N GLU A 205 8.38 9.24 -6.73
CA GLU A 205 8.63 8.06 -7.56
C GLU A 205 9.87 8.23 -8.46
N ARG A 206 10.13 9.45 -8.97
CA ARG A 206 11.37 9.77 -9.70
C ARG A 206 12.60 9.73 -8.80
N MET A 207 12.51 10.26 -7.59
CA MET A 207 13.60 10.20 -6.62
C MET A 207 13.94 8.74 -6.29
N ARG A 208 12.94 7.91 -6.02
CA ARG A 208 13.14 6.47 -5.80
C ARG A 208 13.70 5.76 -7.03
N GLY A 209 13.27 6.17 -8.22
CA GLY A 209 13.85 5.70 -9.48
C GLY A 209 15.34 6.01 -9.61
N MET A 210 15.77 7.22 -9.26
CA MET A 210 17.20 7.58 -9.26
C MET A 210 18.03 6.71 -8.30
N GLU A 211 17.48 6.33 -7.14
CA GLU A 211 18.16 5.49 -6.17
C GLU A 211 18.43 4.07 -6.69
N CYS A 212 17.60 3.55 -7.61
CA CYS A 212 17.72 2.20 -8.17
C CYS A 212 17.98 2.15 -9.70
N GLN A 213 18.29 3.29 -10.31
CA GLN A 213 18.57 3.42 -11.77
C GLN A 213 17.35 3.11 -12.67
N ALA A 214 16.15 3.38 -12.20
CA ALA A 214 14.90 3.34 -12.94
C ALA A 214 14.35 4.74 -13.22
N LYS A 215 13.33 4.86 -14.07
CA LYS A 215 12.66 6.14 -14.32
C LYS A 215 11.68 6.47 -13.18
N TYR A 216 10.96 5.47 -12.70
CA TYR A 216 10.05 5.54 -11.57
C TYR A 216 10.20 4.28 -10.72
N ALA A 217 10.19 4.43 -9.41
CA ALA A 217 10.23 3.30 -8.49
C ALA A 217 9.33 3.53 -7.26
N GLU A 218 8.93 2.44 -6.66
CA GLU A 218 8.37 2.36 -5.31
C GLU A 218 9.40 1.78 -4.36
N ALA A 219 9.34 2.16 -3.08
CA ALA A 219 10.38 1.86 -2.13
C ALA A 219 9.86 1.19 -0.86
N PHE A 220 10.67 0.31 -0.27
CA PHE A 220 10.26 -0.55 0.81
C PHE A 220 11.35 -0.74 1.87
N VAL A 221 10.89 -1.11 3.07
CA VAL A 221 11.73 -1.62 4.15
C VAL A 221 11.16 -2.96 4.59
N GLN A 222 11.96 -4.01 4.59
CA GLN A 222 11.55 -5.31 5.12
C GLN A 222 11.66 -5.33 6.64
N GLN A 223 10.64 -5.84 7.32
CA GLN A 223 10.68 -6.15 8.73
C GLN A 223 11.52 -7.40 8.95
N LEU A 224 12.73 -7.24 9.40
CA LEU A 224 13.59 -8.35 9.77
C LEU A 224 13.40 -8.70 11.24
N TRP A 225 13.42 -10.00 11.50
CA TRP A 225 13.52 -10.53 12.85
C TRP A 225 14.76 -11.42 12.94
N LYS A 226 15.64 -11.05 13.86
CA LYS A 226 16.76 -11.91 14.27
C LYS A 226 16.50 -12.49 15.66
#